data_640274924e4eadbab1f22aabd430ec4c
#
_entry.id   640274924e4eadbab1f22aabd430ec4c
#
_cell.length_a   1.000
_cell.length_b   1.000
_cell.length_c   1.000
_cell.angle_alpha   90.00
_cell.angle_beta   90.00
_cell.angle_gamma   90.00
#
_symmetry.space_group_name_H-M   'P 1'
#
loop_
_entity.id
_entity.type
_entity.pdbx_description
1 polymer ?
#
loop_
_entity_poly.entity_id
_entity_poly.type
_entity_poly.pdbx_seq_one_letter_code
_entity_poly.pdbx_strand_id
1 'polypeptide(L)'
;MISLCGIITAQEVEKDTVKKVSLDSLAATVNDHSMKLAGYEEKFSGLEAIVNELNKIKVSGYIQAQYEMYDTWSSDGTIHGVPVSGTTSYEDNSFYIRRARIKFTYKPIDGVNFVLQPNYEVHQVTLKDAYVQLNDRWLNTFSLWVGQFNRPTYEIEYSSASREFAERTLMTRTLYPTERDQGVKLEADFATKYNFPLKLQVAVLNGNFGEGSLASQAKDVDNAKDLMARGVYSVKMLSNSLGIDFGAHTYLGKTTVIAQTTPPTVFSDVNNNPFIPKVGDRLNKELFGGELQAYYDFLGGLSLKGEYIRGTYSGTTNAAQVNSLFNANKIRNVEGYYISFVKNIGKVNTASIRYDVFDPNTKMSGNAITNAGDLRYNNWTYAWQYFFNDNIKLMACYVMPINEKSQNAGEDFKIDKHDNIFTLRVQARF
;
A
#
# COMPACT_ATOMS: atom_id res chain seq x y z
N MET A 1 81.73 26.70 53.59
CA MET A 1 82.78 26.16 52.69
C MET A 1 82.18 25.67 51.43
N ILE A 2 82.71 26.13 50.33
CA ILE A 2 82.49 25.85 48.90
C ILE A 2 81.33 26.59 48.23
N SER A 3 81.73 27.67 47.59
CA SER A 3 81.10 28.47 46.56
C SER A 3 81.02 27.68 45.27
N LEU A 4 79.87 27.72 44.62
CA LEU A 4 79.83 27.37 43.18
C LEU A 4 79.14 28.53 42.45
N CYS A 5 79.98 29.26 41.71
CA CYS A 5 79.60 30.31 40.79
C CYS A 5 79.02 29.70 39.54
N GLY A 6 77.73 29.88 39.27
CA GLY A 6 77.08 29.42 38.00
C GLY A 6 77.13 30.62 37.02
N ILE A 7 77.77 30.38 35.93
CA ILE A 7 77.87 31.29 34.77
C ILE A 7 76.49 31.29 34.06
N ILE A 8 75.85 32.50 34.09
CA ILE A 8 74.66 32.75 33.26
C ILE A 8 75.15 33.10 31.84
N THR A 9 75.02 32.19 30.91
CA THR A 9 75.18 32.50 29.48
C THR A 9 73.90 33.20 29.03
N ALA A 10 74.04 34.47 28.65
CA ALA A 10 72.94 35.18 27.96
C ALA A 10 72.66 34.55 26.62
N GLN A 11 71.50 34.01 26.47
CA GLN A 11 70.97 33.56 25.18
C GLN A 11 70.59 34.81 24.39
N GLU A 12 71.27 35.00 23.22
CA GLU A 12 70.90 36.04 22.26
C GLU A 12 69.46 35.78 21.80
N VAL A 13 68.54 36.68 22.07
CA VAL A 13 67.23 36.72 21.50
C VAL A 13 67.40 37.11 20.03
N GLU A 14 67.25 36.12 19.14
CA GLU A 14 67.17 36.34 17.72
C GLU A 14 66.03 37.36 17.44
N LYS A 15 66.42 38.54 16.94
CA LYS A 15 65.47 39.55 16.51
C LYS A 15 64.72 39.04 15.33
N ASP A 16 63.51 38.57 15.58
CA ASP A 16 62.54 38.25 14.52
C ASP A 16 62.34 39.53 13.68
N THR A 17 62.96 39.53 12.48
CA THR A 17 62.85 40.63 11.54
C THR A 17 61.43 40.60 10.98
N VAL A 18 60.50 41.33 11.61
CA VAL A 18 59.19 41.62 11.05
C VAL A 18 59.42 42.22 9.64
N LYS A 19 59.23 41.38 8.59
CA LYS A 19 59.24 41.84 7.22
C LYS A 19 58.19 42.95 7.09
N LYS A 20 58.66 44.18 6.86
CA LYS A 20 57.76 45.31 6.53
C LYS A 20 57.01 44.94 5.24
N VAL A 21 55.76 44.47 5.39
CA VAL A 21 54.86 44.24 4.27
C VAL A 21 54.58 45.58 3.62
N SER A 22 54.93 45.74 2.34
CA SER A 22 54.62 46.97 1.63
C SER A 22 53.14 47.09 1.39
N LEU A 23 52.61 48.31 1.44
CA LEU A 23 51.17 48.56 1.15
C LEU A 23 50.76 47.96 -0.21
N ASP A 24 51.64 47.97 -1.20
CA ASP A 24 51.34 47.39 -2.50
C ASP A 24 51.24 45.85 -2.48
N SER A 25 52.08 45.18 -1.67
CA SER A 25 51.99 43.73 -1.51
C SER A 25 50.73 43.31 -0.71
N LEU A 26 50.31 44.13 0.26
CA LEU A 26 49.09 43.93 0.98
C LEU A 26 47.88 44.12 0.08
N ALA A 27 47.86 45.17 -0.76
CA ALA A 27 46.81 45.42 -1.74
C ALA A 27 46.68 44.31 -2.78
N ALA A 28 47.83 43.78 -3.25
CA ALA A 28 47.84 42.63 -4.18
C ALA A 28 47.28 41.37 -3.52
N THR A 29 47.62 41.11 -2.26
CA THR A 29 47.07 39.96 -1.50
C THR A 29 45.59 40.09 -1.25
N VAL A 30 45.12 41.27 -0.89
CA VAL A 30 43.67 41.56 -0.70
C VAL A 30 42.90 41.37 -2.00
N ASN A 31 43.45 41.86 -3.12
CA ASN A 31 42.84 41.64 -4.46
C ASN A 31 42.80 40.16 -4.84
N ASP A 32 43.88 39.41 -4.61
CA ASP A 32 43.88 37.94 -4.89
C ASP A 32 42.86 37.21 -4.03
N HIS A 33 42.78 37.55 -2.74
CA HIS A 33 41.73 37.00 -1.85
C HIS A 33 40.32 37.40 -2.30
N SER A 34 40.10 38.63 -2.73
CA SER A 34 38.81 39.09 -3.23
C SER A 34 38.40 38.33 -4.49
N MET A 35 39.30 38.11 -5.43
CA MET A 35 39.03 37.29 -6.62
C MET A 35 38.74 35.83 -6.28
N LYS A 36 39.48 35.26 -5.31
CA LYS A 36 39.23 33.90 -4.83
C LYS A 36 37.85 33.80 -4.13
N LEU A 37 37.50 34.79 -3.31
CA LEU A 37 36.18 34.86 -2.66
C LEU A 37 35.07 34.92 -3.72
N ALA A 38 35.17 35.79 -4.71
CA ALA A 38 34.21 35.86 -5.81
C ALA A 38 34.07 34.51 -6.57
N GLY A 39 35.20 33.84 -6.83
CA GLY A 39 35.18 32.49 -7.41
C GLY A 39 34.57 31.41 -6.52
N TYR A 40 34.71 31.53 -5.18
CA TYR A 40 34.02 30.65 -4.24
C TYR A 40 32.53 30.94 -4.17
N GLU A 41 32.13 32.20 -4.18
CA GLU A 41 30.71 32.60 -4.18
C GLU A 41 29.99 32.08 -5.45
N GLU A 42 30.60 32.18 -6.63
CA GLU A 42 30.06 31.62 -7.87
C GLU A 42 29.93 30.08 -7.78
N LYS A 43 30.97 29.38 -7.30
CA LYS A 43 30.91 27.93 -7.10
C LYS A 43 29.85 27.52 -6.06
N PHE A 44 29.73 28.30 -4.99
CA PHE A 44 28.74 28.05 -3.93
C PHE A 44 27.32 28.24 -4.46
N SER A 45 27.08 29.28 -5.23
CA SER A 45 25.80 29.52 -5.92
C SER A 45 25.45 28.38 -6.88
N GLY A 46 26.44 27.87 -7.64
CA GLY A 46 26.25 26.72 -8.52
C GLY A 46 25.93 25.44 -7.75
N LEU A 47 26.61 25.19 -6.63
CA LEU A 47 26.32 24.05 -5.74
C LEU A 47 24.94 24.17 -5.09
N GLU A 48 24.56 25.35 -4.65
CA GLU A 48 23.24 25.63 -4.06
C GLU A 48 22.12 25.36 -5.07
N ALA A 49 22.28 25.76 -6.33
CA ALA A 49 21.34 25.48 -7.40
C ALA A 49 21.20 23.94 -7.62
N ILE A 50 22.31 23.20 -7.65
CA ILE A 50 22.28 21.74 -7.78
C ILE A 50 21.60 21.08 -6.58
N VAL A 51 21.92 21.50 -5.36
CA VAL A 51 21.30 20.97 -4.15
C VAL A 51 19.80 21.25 -4.14
N ASN A 52 19.39 22.45 -4.54
CA ASN A 52 17.96 22.81 -4.65
C ASN A 52 17.23 21.95 -5.70
N GLU A 53 17.83 21.64 -6.82
CA GLU A 53 17.24 20.71 -7.79
C GLU A 53 17.17 19.27 -7.26
N LEU A 54 18.21 18.80 -6.57
CA LEU A 54 18.23 17.46 -5.95
C LEU A 54 17.18 17.34 -4.85
N ASN A 55 16.95 18.39 -4.08
CA ASN A 55 15.91 18.43 -3.04
C ASN A 55 14.48 18.31 -3.58
N LYS A 56 14.29 18.58 -4.87
CA LYS A 56 13.00 18.35 -5.54
C LYS A 56 12.70 16.87 -5.76
N ILE A 57 13.70 16.00 -5.69
CA ILE A 57 13.56 14.56 -5.91
C ILE A 57 13.66 13.85 -4.55
N LYS A 58 12.58 13.18 -4.16
CA LYS A 58 12.58 12.27 -3.01
C LYS A 58 12.54 10.84 -3.52
N VAL A 59 13.51 10.04 -3.10
CA VAL A 59 13.52 8.59 -3.30
C VAL A 59 13.21 7.93 -1.98
N SER A 60 12.32 6.95 -2.00
CA SER A 60 11.98 6.13 -0.84
C SER A 60 11.62 4.72 -1.32
N GLY A 61 11.66 3.77 -0.42
CA GLY A 61 11.34 2.41 -0.82
C GLY A 61 11.39 1.43 0.32
N TYR A 62 11.15 0.16 -0.01
CA TYR A 62 11.30 -0.93 0.93
C TYR A 62 11.41 -2.27 0.21
N ILE A 63 12.04 -3.22 0.89
CA ILE A 63 12.14 -4.62 0.49
C ILE A 63 11.46 -5.46 1.56
N GLN A 64 10.68 -6.44 1.14
CA GLN A 64 10.09 -7.47 1.99
C GLN A 64 10.54 -8.83 1.45
N ALA A 65 11.44 -9.48 2.17
CA ALA A 65 11.83 -10.87 1.95
C ALA A 65 11.10 -11.74 2.98
N GLN A 66 10.59 -12.88 2.57
CA GLN A 66 9.85 -13.75 3.48
C GLN A 66 10.06 -15.23 3.21
N TYR A 67 9.87 -15.99 4.26
CA TYR A 67 9.64 -17.42 4.25
C TYR A 67 8.16 -17.66 4.52
N GLU A 68 7.51 -18.46 3.71
CA GLU A 68 6.15 -18.94 3.95
C GLU A 68 6.12 -20.45 3.99
N MET A 69 5.26 -20.96 4.85
CA MET A 69 4.94 -22.36 4.97
C MET A 69 3.43 -22.50 4.91
N TYR A 70 2.97 -23.44 4.12
CA TYR A 70 1.57 -23.68 3.80
C TYR A 70 1.14 -25.04 4.30
N ASP A 71 -0.08 -25.15 4.81
CA ASP A 71 -0.75 -26.43 4.92
C ASP A 71 -1.18 -26.91 3.50
N THR A 72 -1.62 -28.15 3.42
CA THR A 72 -1.93 -28.85 2.15
C THR A 72 -2.85 -28.07 1.21
N TRP A 73 -3.70 -27.20 1.76
CA TRP A 73 -4.66 -26.39 1.00
C TRP A 73 -4.61 -24.96 1.46
N SER A 74 -4.52 -24.02 0.55
CA SER A 74 -4.65 -22.60 0.88
C SER A 74 -5.95 -22.06 0.34
N SER A 75 -6.75 -21.40 1.18
CA SER A 75 -8.04 -20.80 0.82
C SER A 75 -7.94 -19.34 0.38
N ASP A 76 -6.74 -18.77 0.29
CA ASP A 76 -6.55 -17.36 -0.05
C ASP A 76 -6.78 -17.04 -1.55
N GLY A 77 -7.21 -18.04 -2.32
CA GLY A 77 -7.42 -17.94 -3.76
C GLY A 77 -6.13 -18.02 -4.58
N THR A 78 -4.99 -18.10 -3.94
CA THR A 78 -3.72 -18.48 -4.53
C THR A 78 -3.51 -19.96 -4.27
N ILE A 79 -3.23 -20.72 -5.30
CA ILE A 79 -3.04 -22.16 -5.21
C ILE A 79 -1.65 -22.44 -4.62
N HIS A 80 -1.52 -22.22 -3.30
CA HIS A 80 -0.37 -22.69 -2.56
C HIS A 80 -0.67 -24.11 -2.08
N GLY A 81 0.22 -25.06 -2.33
CA GLY A 81 0.05 -26.44 -1.91
C GLY A 81 -0.89 -27.32 -2.74
N VAL A 82 -1.45 -26.81 -3.83
CA VAL A 82 -2.18 -27.67 -4.79
C VAL A 82 -1.19 -28.25 -5.80
N PRO A 83 -1.25 -29.57 -6.11
CA PRO A 83 -0.43 -30.13 -7.16
C PRO A 83 -0.67 -29.40 -8.46
N VAL A 84 0.39 -28.93 -9.10
CA VAL A 84 0.30 -28.48 -10.49
C VAL A 84 -0.18 -29.68 -11.29
N SER A 85 -1.24 -29.51 -12.08
CA SER A 85 -1.87 -30.58 -12.85
C SER A 85 -0.82 -31.46 -13.54
N GLY A 86 -0.78 -32.74 -13.18
CA GLY A 86 0.18 -33.72 -13.70
C GLY A 86 1.48 -33.87 -12.92
N THR A 87 1.67 -33.17 -11.79
CA THR A 87 2.82 -33.35 -10.87
C THR A 87 2.35 -33.77 -9.48
N THR A 88 3.18 -34.51 -8.78
CA THR A 88 2.96 -34.89 -7.37
C THR A 88 3.70 -34.00 -6.39
N SER A 89 4.33 -32.91 -6.85
CA SER A 89 5.07 -31.98 -6.02
C SER A 89 4.17 -30.85 -5.53
N TYR A 90 4.19 -30.65 -4.22
CA TYR A 90 3.52 -29.56 -3.52
C TYR A 90 4.56 -28.52 -3.12
N GLU A 91 4.23 -27.24 -3.24
CA GLU A 91 5.03 -26.17 -2.65
C GLU A 91 4.56 -25.98 -1.19
N ASP A 92 5.14 -26.75 -0.25
CA ASP A 92 4.79 -26.66 1.17
C ASP A 92 5.40 -25.43 1.83
N ASN A 93 6.52 -24.94 1.27
CA ASN A 93 7.23 -23.77 1.81
C ASN A 93 8.11 -23.11 0.74
N SER A 94 8.38 -21.83 0.93
CA SER A 94 9.21 -21.08 -0.01
C SER A 94 9.85 -19.85 0.62
N PHE A 95 11.09 -19.54 0.17
CA PHE A 95 11.73 -18.24 0.38
C PHE A 95 11.57 -17.38 -0.86
N TYR A 96 11.07 -16.17 -0.72
CA TYR A 96 10.95 -15.27 -1.86
C TYR A 96 10.91 -13.79 -1.46
N ILE A 97 11.13 -12.92 -2.45
CA ILE A 97 10.94 -11.49 -2.30
C ILE A 97 9.48 -11.19 -2.58
N ARG A 98 8.73 -10.86 -1.53
CA ARG A 98 7.30 -10.53 -1.64
C ARG A 98 7.08 -9.20 -2.33
N ARG A 99 7.92 -8.20 -2.00
CA ARG A 99 7.88 -6.86 -2.59
C ARG A 99 9.25 -6.22 -2.55
N ALA A 100 9.65 -5.59 -3.65
CA ALA A 100 10.75 -4.63 -3.67
C ALA A 100 10.26 -3.38 -4.41
N ARG A 101 10.02 -2.30 -3.68
CA ARG A 101 9.40 -1.06 -4.19
C ARG A 101 10.36 0.09 -4.07
N ILE A 102 10.46 0.89 -5.14
CA ILE A 102 11.14 2.18 -5.13
C ILE A 102 10.11 3.21 -5.56
N LYS A 103 9.98 4.28 -4.78
CA LYS A 103 9.08 5.39 -5.08
C LYS A 103 9.88 6.64 -5.33
N PHE A 104 9.74 7.19 -6.50
CA PHE A 104 10.26 8.50 -6.89
C PHE A 104 9.14 9.53 -6.75
N THR A 105 9.40 10.61 -6.05
CA THR A 105 8.52 11.77 -5.98
C THR A 105 9.31 12.99 -6.42
N TYR A 106 8.89 13.62 -7.50
CA TYR A 106 9.50 14.85 -8.03
C TYR A 106 8.55 16.02 -7.83
N LYS A 107 9.06 17.10 -7.26
CA LYS A 107 8.33 18.34 -6.98
C LYS A 107 8.92 19.47 -7.80
N PRO A 108 8.53 19.65 -9.08
CA PRO A 108 9.10 20.69 -9.92
C PRO A 108 8.84 22.10 -9.40
N ILE A 109 7.65 22.32 -8.90
CA ILE A 109 7.18 23.57 -8.30
C ILE A 109 6.24 23.27 -7.14
N ASP A 110 5.99 24.26 -6.30
CA ASP A 110 5.00 24.12 -5.23
C ASP A 110 3.63 23.74 -5.76
N GLY A 111 2.98 22.83 -5.03
CA GLY A 111 1.66 22.32 -5.37
C GLY A 111 1.65 21.26 -6.45
N VAL A 112 2.77 20.87 -7.05
CA VAL A 112 2.83 19.84 -8.09
C VAL A 112 3.74 18.69 -7.67
N ASN A 113 3.21 17.47 -7.67
CA ASN A 113 3.98 16.24 -7.41
C ASN A 113 3.83 15.29 -8.59
N PHE A 114 4.93 14.78 -9.09
CA PHE A 114 4.99 13.63 -9.98
C PHE A 114 5.41 12.42 -9.15
N VAL A 115 4.67 11.33 -9.24
CA VAL A 115 4.96 10.11 -8.50
C VAL A 115 5.08 8.94 -9.46
N LEU A 116 6.15 8.17 -9.30
CA LEU A 116 6.39 6.92 -10.02
C LEU A 116 6.86 5.86 -9.04
N GLN A 117 6.20 4.69 -9.02
CA GLN A 117 6.53 3.58 -8.14
C GLN A 117 6.56 2.24 -8.89
N PRO A 118 7.71 1.83 -9.44
CA PRO A 118 7.91 0.46 -9.87
C PRO A 118 7.97 -0.48 -8.66
N ASN A 119 7.56 -1.71 -8.89
CA ASN A 119 7.53 -2.77 -7.90
C ASN A 119 7.97 -4.09 -8.54
N TYR A 120 8.91 -4.76 -7.94
CA TYR A 120 9.21 -6.15 -8.19
C TYR A 120 8.39 -7.02 -7.25
N GLU A 121 7.65 -7.96 -7.77
CA GLU A 121 6.78 -8.87 -7.03
C GLU A 121 6.74 -10.21 -7.72
N VAL A 122 7.13 -11.25 -7.02
CA VAL A 122 7.10 -12.66 -7.46
C VAL A 122 7.35 -12.83 -8.97
N HIS A 123 8.60 -12.64 -9.40
CA HIS A 123 9.10 -12.82 -10.77
C HIS A 123 8.60 -11.83 -11.83
N GLN A 124 7.91 -10.77 -11.46
CA GLN A 124 7.49 -9.74 -12.41
C GLN A 124 7.74 -8.32 -11.91
N VAL A 125 7.91 -7.41 -12.84
CA VAL A 125 7.97 -5.98 -12.57
C VAL A 125 6.61 -5.37 -12.91
N THR A 126 6.00 -4.71 -11.93
CA THR A 126 4.72 -4.02 -12.09
C THR A 126 4.87 -2.54 -11.81
N LEU A 127 3.99 -1.72 -12.41
CA LEU A 127 3.89 -0.31 -12.08
C LEU A 127 2.76 -0.12 -11.08
N LYS A 128 3.10 0.31 -9.85
CA LYS A 128 2.12 0.57 -8.80
C LYS A 128 1.55 1.99 -8.93
N ASP A 129 2.28 2.99 -8.55
CA ASP A 129 1.84 4.38 -8.62
C ASP A 129 2.47 5.07 -9.83
N ALA A 130 1.68 5.78 -10.63
CA ALA A 130 2.13 6.62 -11.72
C ALA A 130 1.11 7.75 -11.92
N TYR A 131 1.30 8.87 -11.23
CA TYR A 131 0.33 9.96 -11.28
C TYR A 131 0.98 11.34 -11.11
N VAL A 132 0.24 12.34 -11.57
CA VAL A 132 0.47 13.75 -11.25
C VAL A 132 -0.55 14.17 -10.19
N GLN A 133 -0.08 14.83 -9.15
CA GLN A 133 -0.92 15.44 -8.13
C GLN A 133 -0.77 16.95 -8.19
N LEU A 134 -1.88 17.64 -8.32
CA LEU A 134 -1.98 19.10 -8.31
C LEU A 134 -2.69 19.54 -7.03
N ASN A 135 -1.97 20.23 -6.16
CA ASN A 135 -2.53 20.76 -4.92
C ASN A 135 -2.92 22.22 -5.11
N ASP A 136 -4.07 22.56 -4.58
CA ASP A 136 -4.57 23.92 -4.54
C ASP A 136 -3.65 24.80 -3.66
N ARG A 137 -3.13 25.88 -4.25
CA ARG A 137 -2.21 26.81 -3.59
C ARG A 137 -2.90 27.90 -2.78
N TRP A 138 -4.19 28.14 -3.03
CA TRP A 138 -4.93 29.24 -2.41
C TRP A 138 -5.60 28.80 -1.10
N LEU A 139 -6.24 27.66 -1.15
CA LEU A 139 -7.01 27.12 -0.02
C LEU A 139 -6.25 26.02 0.74
N ASN A 140 -5.23 25.40 0.14
CA ASN A 140 -4.54 24.20 0.70
C ASN A 140 -5.52 23.11 1.10
N THR A 141 -6.60 22.96 0.39
CA THR A 141 -7.73 22.07 0.73
C THR A 141 -7.92 21.00 -0.33
N PHE A 142 -7.75 21.36 -1.61
CA PHE A 142 -8.05 20.46 -2.72
C PHE A 142 -6.80 19.90 -3.36
N SER A 143 -6.88 18.64 -3.77
CA SER A 143 -5.85 17.97 -4.54
C SER A 143 -6.48 17.20 -5.70
N LEU A 144 -6.00 17.42 -6.90
CA LEU A 144 -6.39 16.68 -8.10
C LEU A 144 -5.29 15.68 -8.46
N TRP A 145 -5.66 14.43 -8.61
CA TRP A 145 -4.77 13.33 -8.96
C TRP A 145 -5.15 12.80 -10.34
N VAL A 146 -4.18 12.65 -11.25
CA VAL A 146 -4.40 12.13 -12.59
C VAL A 146 -3.38 11.06 -12.89
N GLY A 147 -3.82 9.87 -13.26
CA GLY A 147 -2.98 8.73 -13.55
C GLY A 147 -3.38 7.47 -12.81
N GLN A 148 -2.42 6.65 -12.40
CA GLN A 148 -2.61 5.39 -11.67
C GLN A 148 -2.32 5.58 -10.18
N PHE A 149 -3.31 5.34 -9.33
CA PHE A 149 -3.24 5.56 -7.87
C PHE A 149 -4.11 4.54 -7.12
N ASN A 150 -3.94 4.46 -5.79
CA ASN A 150 -4.76 3.62 -4.93
C ASN A 150 -6.24 4.00 -5.01
N ARG A 151 -7.11 2.98 -5.08
CA ARG A 151 -8.56 3.16 -4.87
C ARG A 151 -8.82 3.68 -3.46
N PRO A 152 -9.73 4.65 -3.27
CA PRO A 152 -9.98 5.25 -1.98
C PRO A 152 -10.81 4.35 -1.05
N THR A 153 -10.18 3.37 -0.43
CA THR A 153 -10.67 2.61 0.72
C THR A 153 -9.57 2.51 1.77
N TYR A 154 -9.92 2.29 3.02
CA TYR A 154 -8.95 2.32 4.12
C TYR A 154 -7.84 1.27 3.95
N GLU A 155 -8.21 0.01 3.79
CA GLU A 155 -7.20 -1.06 3.76
C GLU A 155 -6.30 -0.98 2.52
N ILE A 156 -6.78 -0.39 1.40
CA ILE A 156 -5.99 -0.18 0.19
C ILE A 156 -5.01 0.98 0.37
N GLU A 157 -5.49 2.12 0.90
CA GLU A 157 -4.63 3.29 1.13
C GLU A 157 -3.60 3.03 2.24
N TYR A 158 -3.89 2.10 3.16
CA TYR A 158 -2.95 1.72 4.21
C TYR A 158 -1.73 1.01 3.63
N SER A 159 -0.58 1.66 3.78
CA SER A 159 0.69 1.23 3.16
C SER A 159 1.07 -0.20 3.57
N SER A 160 1.49 -1.02 2.60
CA SER A 160 2.00 -2.36 2.87
C SER A 160 3.27 -2.40 3.73
N ALA A 161 4.06 -1.32 3.78
CA ALA A 161 5.20 -1.21 4.67
C ALA A 161 4.79 -0.99 6.14
N SER A 162 3.60 -0.42 6.37
CA SER A 162 3.10 -0.09 7.71
C SER A 162 2.19 -1.15 8.30
N ARG A 163 1.73 -2.12 7.49
CA ARG A 163 0.79 -3.15 7.96
C ARG A 163 1.33 -3.98 9.11
N GLU A 164 0.43 -4.34 9.99
CA GLU A 164 0.67 -5.23 11.13
C GLU A 164 0.62 -6.71 10.74
N PHE A 165 -0.07 -7.03 9.65
CA PHE A 165 -0.23 -8.38 9.12
C PHE A 165 0.50 -8.56 7.79
N ALA A 166 0.84 -9.79 7.46
CA ALA A 166 1.55 -10.11 6.23
C ALA A 166 0.79 -9.67 4.99
N GLU A 167 -0.50 -9.97 4.94
CA GLU A 167 -1.36 -9.63 3.80
C GLU A 167 -2.65 -8.93 4.26
N ARG A 168 -3.34 -8.29 3.29
CA ARG A 168 -4.69 -7.72 3.48
C ARG A 168 -5.71 -8.83 3.73
N THR A 169 -6.89 -8.43 4.16
CA THR A 169 -8.04 -9.33 4.32
C THR A 169 -8.39 -10.02 2.99
N LEU A 170 -8.99 -11.18 3.08
CA LEU A 170 -9.47 -11.92 1.91
C LEU A 170 -10.50 -11.07 1.13
N MET A 171 -11.39 -10.38 1.84
CA MET A 171 -12.37 -9.45 1.28
C MET A 171 -11.70 -8.42 0.35
N THR A 172 -10.74 -7.67 0.85
CA THR A 172 -10.08 -6.61 0.07
C THR A 172 -9.28 -7.16 -1.10
N ARG A 173 -8.57 -8.27 -0.91
CA ARG A 173 -7.81 -8.93 -2.00
C ARG A 173 -8.71 -9.44 -3.12
N THR A 174 -9.90 -9.91 -2.77
CA THR A 174 -10.87 -10.45 -3.72
C THR A 174 -11.65 -9.35 -4.45
N LEU A 175 -12.16 -8.35 -3.73
CA LEU A 175 -12.96 -7.27 -4.32
C LEU A 175 -12.10 -6.24 -5.08
N TYR A 176 -10.84 -6.09 -4.69
CA TYR A 176 -9.90 -5.12 -5.28
C TYR A 176 -8.54 -5.78 -5.58
N PRO A 177 -8.49 -6.75 -6.51
CA PRO A 177 -7.30 -7.60 -6.68
C PRO A 177 -6.02 -6.86 -7.05
N THR A 178 -6.13 -5.69 -7.69
CA THR A 178 -4.96 -4.90 -8.11
C THR A 178 -4.71 -3.65 -7.26
N GLU A 179 -5.51 -3.35 -6.25
CA GLU A 179 -5.39 -2.20 -5.36
C GLU A 179 -5.50 -0.83 -6.07
N ARG A 180 -4.96 -0.69 -7.28
CA ARG A 180 -4.89 0.57 -8.04
C ARG A 180 -5.78 0.55 -9.26
N ASP A 181 -6.07 1.76 -9.73
CA ASP A 181 -6.74 1.98 -10.99
C ASP A 181 -6.26 3.27 -11.65
N GLN A 182 -6.52 3.40 -12.93
CA GLN A 182 -6.22 4.59 -13.70
C GLN A 182 -7.46 5.49 -13.78
N GLY A 183 -7.24 6.79 -13.58
CA GLY A 183 -8.34 7.74 -13.60
C GLY A 183 -7.97 9.11 -13.08
N VAL A 184 -8.99 9.77 -12.57
CA VAL A 184 -8.90 11.08 -11.93
C VAL A 184 -9.51 11.01 -10.54
N LYS A 185 -8.81 11.54 -9.53
CA LYS A 185 -9.31 11.63 -8.15
C LYS A 185 -9.23 13.07 -7.66
N LEU A 186 -10.33 13.57 -7.13
CA LEU A 186 -10.39 14.81 -6.37
C LEU A 186 -10.41 14.44 -4.87
N GLU A 187 -9.52 15.07 -4.13
CA GLU A 187 -9.47 14.96 -2.67
C GLU A 187 -9.66 16.35 -2.06
N ALA A 188 -10.47 16.46 -1.02
CA ALA A 188 -10.65 17.65 -0.21
C ALA A 188 -10.34 17.33 1.25
N ASP A 189 -9.34 17.99 1.82
CA ASP A 189 -8.94 17.88 3.23
C ASP A 189 -9.18 19.21 3.94
N PHE A 190 -10.21 19.25 4.79
CA PHE A 190 -10.63 20.45 5.50
C PHE A 190 -9.89 20.64 6.83
N ALA A 191 -9.09 19.66 7.29
CA ALA A 191 -8.44 19.70 8.57
C ALA A 191 -7.38 20.82 8.64
N THR A 192 -6.58 20.97 7.60
CA THR A 192 -5.42 21.89 7.60
C THR A 192 -5.85 23.35 7.64
N LYS A 193 -6.79 23.76 6.81
CA LYS A 193 -7.18 25.17 6.69
C LYS A 193 -8.33 25.57 7.61
N TYR A 194 -9.31 24.71 7.76
CA TYR A 194 -10.57 25.03 8.43
C TYR A 194 -10.66 24.42 9.82
N ASN A 195 -9.63 23.68 10.26
CA ASN A 195 -9.65 22.91 11.52
C ASN A 195 -10.90 22.03 11.66
N PHE A 196 -11.44 21.59 10.50
CA PHE A 196 -12.59 20.69 10.42
C PHE A 196 -12.11 19.32 9.94
N PRO A 197 -12.06 18.31 10.80
CA PRO A 197 -11.34 17.05 10.53
C PRO A 197 -12.12 16.13 9.58
N LEU A 198 -12.52 16.64 8.44
CA LEU A 198 -13.21 15.93 7.37
C LEU A 198 -12.30 15.84 6.14
N LYS A 199 -12.15 14.62 5.61
CA LYS A 199 -11.52 14.33 4.33
C LYS A 199 -12.53 13.67 3.41
N LEU A 200 -12.65 14.19 2.18
CA LEU A 200 -13.50 13.66 1.13
C LEU A 200 -12.64 13.27 -0.06
N GLN A 201 -12.97 12.16 -0.71
CA GLN A 201 -12.30 11.67 -1.92
C GLN A 201 -13.37 11.23 -2.91
N VAL A 202 -13.24 11.64 -4.17
CA VAL A 202 -14.09 11.20 -5.28
C VAL A 202 -13.16 10.84 -6.45
N ALA A 203 -13.31 9.65 -6.99
CA ALA A 203 -12.49 9.15 -8.09
C ALA A 203 -13.36 8.62 -9.22
N VAL A 204 -13.01 8.99 -10.45
CA VAL A 204 -13.52 8.40 -11.68
C VAL A 204 -12.44 7.53 -12.27
N LEU A 205 -12.73 6.26 -12.43
CA LEU A 205 -11.75 5.20 -12.71
C LEU A 205 -12.13 4.44 -13.99
N ASN A 206 -11.17 3.78 -14.62
CA ASN A 206 -11.44 2.90 -15.75
C ASN A 206 -12.20 1.62 -15.33
N GLY A 207 -12.09 1.18 -14.07
CA GLY A 207 -12.75 -0.03 -13.58
C GLY A 207 -12.05 -1.34 -13.95
N ASN A 208 -10.96 -1.30 -14.71
CA ASN A 208 -10.29 -2.45 -15.31
C ASN A 208 -9.12 -3.00 -14.51
N PHE A 209 -8.95 -2.56 -13.24
CA PHE A 209 -7.82 -3.01 -12.42
C PHE A 209 -6.45 -2.77 -13.08
N GLY A 210 -6.01 -1.51 -13.07
CA GLY A 210 -4.86 -0.98 -13.82
C GLY A 210 -3.46 -1.54 -13.50
N GLU A 211 -3.30 -2.51 -12.61
CA GLU A 211 -2.01 -3.14 -12.32
C GLU A 211 -1.78 -4.32 -13.27
N GLY A 212 -0.95 -4.12 -14.27
CA GLY A 212 -0.44 -5.19 -15.10
C GLY A 212 1.08 -5.22 -15.08
N SER A 213 1.69 -6.23 -15.72
CA SER A 213 3.08 -6.13 -16.13
C SER A 213 3.23 -4.88 -17.00
N LEU A 214 4.41 -4.25 -17.03
CA LEU A 214 4.69 -3.09 -17.90
C LEU A 214 4.32 -3.35 -19.38
N ALA A 215 4.25 -4.62 -19.79
CA ALA A 215 3.89 -5.06 -21.14
C ALA A 215 2.37 -5.20 -21.37
N SER A 216 1.54 -5.23 -20.32
CA SER A 216 0.11 -5.54 -20.40
C SER A 216 -0.80 -4.49 -19.76
N GLN A 217 -0.39 -3.22 -19.73
CA GLN A 217 -1.29 -2.13 -19.33
C GLN A 217 -2.43 -2.03 -20.34
N ALA A 218 -3.53 -2.71 -20.02
CA ALA A 218 -4.71 -2.67 -20.85
C ALA A 218 -5.30 -1.25 -20.83
N LYS A 219 -5.55 -0.71 -22.01
CA LYS A 219 -6.46 0.44 -22.16
C LYS A 219 -7.82 0.03 -21.59
N ASP A 220 -8.63 1.03 -21.29
CA ASP A 220 -10.05 0.79 -21.00
C ASP A 220 -10.68 -0.07 -22.10
N VAL A 221 -11.24 -1.21 -21.70
CA VAL A 221 -11.73 -2.22 -22.65
C VAL A 221 -13.21 -2.03 -23.00
N ASP A 222 -13.96 -1.25 -22.21
CA ASP A 222 -15.41 -1.19 -22.32
C ASP A 222 -15.99 0.24 -22.39
N ASN A 223 -15.16 1.28 -22.35
CA ASN A 223 -15.53 2.70 -22.31
C ASN A 223 -16.46 3.07 -21.13
N ALA A 224 -16.75 2.18 -20.19
CA ALA A 224 -17.46 2.48 -18.96
C ALA A 224 -16.49 3.06 -17.92
N LYS A 225 -16.98 4.01 -17.12
CA LYS A 225 -16.21 4.54 -16.01
C LYS A 225 -16.88 4.20 -14.72
N ASP A 226 -16.05 3.80 -13.75
CA ASP A 226 -16.47 3.48 -12.39
C ASP A 226 -16.27 4.72 -11.50
N LEU A 227 -17.20 4.95 -10.59
CA LEU A 227 -17.13 6.03 -9.61
C LEU A 227 -16.83 5.45 -8.23
N MET A 228 -15.83 6.00 -7.56
CA MET A 228 -15.60 5.74 -6.14
C MET A 228 -15.68 7.03 -5.34
N ALA A 229 -16.27 6.96 -4.17
CA ALA A 229 -16.26 8.06 -3.21
C ALA A 229 -15.95 7.53 -1.81
N ARG A 230 -15.23 8.32 -1.01
CA ARG A 230 -14.94 8.05 0.39
C ARG A 230 -14.96 9.34 1.19
N GLY A 231 -15.55 9.28 2.38
CA GLY A 231 -15.52 10.36 3.36
C GLY A 231 -15.02 9.82 4.70
N VAL A 232 -14.10 10.54 5.34
CA VAL A 232 -13.53 10.18 6.65
C VAL A 232 -13.62 11.39 7.57
N TYR A 233 -14.10 11.17 8.77
CA TYR A 233 -14.13 12.18 9.83
C TYR A 233 -13.26 11.70 11.00
N SER A 234 -12.35 12.56 11.45
CA SER A 234 -11.35 12.24 12.47
C SER A 234 -11.61 13.03 13.74
N VAL A 235 -11.82 12.36 14.86
CA VAL A 235 -12.00 12.97 16.19
C VAL A 235 -10.74 12.75 17.02
N LYS A 236 -10.16 13.81 17.55
CA LYS A 236 -8.99 13.75 18.44
C LYS A 236 -9.35 14.30 19.79
N MET A 237 -9.37 13.44 20.80
CA MET A 237 -9.59 13.80 22.20
C MET A 237 -8.24 13.85 22.93
N LEU A 238 -7.53 14.98 22.82
CA LEU A 238 -6.17 15.13 23.32
C LEU A 238 -6.09 14.88 24.84
N SER A 239 -7.10 15.29 25.60
CA SER A 239 -7.18 15.05 27.06
C SER A 239 -7.17 13.56 27.43
N ASN A 240 -7.68 12.70 26.54
CA ASN A 240 -7.84 11.27 26.78
C ASN A 240 -6.86 10.44 25.97
N SER A 241 -5.94 11.08 25.23
CA SER A 241 -5.01 10.40 24.31
C SER A 241 -5.71 9.41 23.34
N LEU A 242 -6.93 9.78 22.92
CA LEU A 242 -7.80 8.98 22.08
C LEU A 242 -8.02 9.65 20.72
N GLY A 243 -7.76 8.93 19.65
CA GLY A 243 -8.12 9.32 18.29
C GLY A 243 -9.11 8.31 17.70
N ILE A 244 -10.15 8.79 17.03
CA ILE A 244 -11.13 7.96 16.35
C ILE A 244 -11.32 8.52 14.95
N ASP A 245 -11.11 7.67 13.93
CA ASP A 245 -11.46 7.94 12.55
C ASP A 245 -12.63 7.03 12.17
N PHE A 246 -13.65 7.60 11.59
CA PHE A 246 -14.77 6.84 11.03
C PHE A 246 -15.11 7.37 9.64
N GLY A 247 -15.43 6.45 8.75
CA GLY A 247 -15.70 6.80 7.37
C GLY A 247 -16.64 5.85 6.67
N ALA A 248 -17.02 6.25 5.48
CA ALA A 248 -17.79 5.44 4.56
C ALA A 248 -17.24 5.59 3.16
N HIS A 249 -17.40 4.54 2.37
CA HIS A 249 -17.01 4.56 0.96
C HIS A 249 -18.03 3.84 0.09
N THR A 250 -18.02 4.15 -1.19
CA THR A 250 -18.85 3.47 -2.19
C THR A 250 -18.04 3.26 -3.47
N TYR A 251 -18.33 2.16 -4.14
CA TYR A 251 -17.87 1.85 -5.49
C TYR A 251 -19.11 1.62 -6.37
N LEU A 252 -19.29 2.41 -7.39
CA LEU A 252 -20.39 2.36 -8.35
C LEU A 252 -19.80 2.13 -9.73
N GLY A 253 -19.88 0.91 -10.20
CA GLY A 253 -19.30 0.49 -11.45
C GLY A 253 -20.17 -0.51 -12.21
N LYS A 254 -19.73 -0.84 -13.41
CA LYS A 254 -20.38 -1.83 -14.26
C LYS A 254 -19.33 -2.62 -15.01
N THR A 255 -19.61 -3.88 -15.23
CA THR A 255 -18.81 -4.75 -16.07
C THR A 255 -19.53 -4.96 -17.39
N THR A 256 -18.94 -4.52 -18.48
CA THR A 256 -19.54 -4.68 -19.82
C THR A 256 -19.20 -6.05 -20.42
N VAL A 257 -20.18 -6.71 -20.96
CA VAL A 257 -19.98 -7.96 -21.72
C VAL A 257 -19.41 -7.59 -23.10
N ILE A 258 -18.11 -7.82 -23.29
CA ILE A 258 -17.40 -7.40 -24.51
C ILE A 258 -17.36 -8.49 -25.60
N ALA A 259 -17.63 -9.74 -25.23
CA ALA A 259 -17.63 -10.86 -26.16
C ALA A 259 -18.59 -11.94 -25.70
N GLN A 260 -19.07 -12.75 -26.64
CA GLN A 260 -19.78 -13.99 -26.39
C GLN A 260 -19.12 -15.14 -27.13
N THR A 261 -19.20 -16.33 -26.57
CA THR A 261 -18.68 -17.57 -27.17
C THR A 261 -19.72 -18.21 -28.08
N THR A 262 -19.30 -19.23 -28.85
CA THR A 262 -20.21 -20.09 -29.59
C THR A 262 -19.98 -21.53 -29.15
N PRO A 263 -20.94 -22.20 -28.45
CA PRO A 263 -22.24 -21.65 -27.99
C PRO A 263 -22.12 -20.53 -26.99
N PRO A 264 -23.18 -19.70 -26.82
CA PRO A 264 -23.14 -18.55 -25.90
C PRO A 264 -22.91 -18.97 -24.44
N THR A 265 -22.07 -18.24 -23.76
CA THR A 265 -21.81 -18.47 -22.32
C THR A 265 -23.04 -18.10 -21.50
N VAL A 266 -23.48 -19.03 -20.67
CA VAL A 266 -24.59 -18.84 -19.74
C VAL A 266 -24.04 -18.20 -18.45
N PHE A 267 -24.67 -17.12 -18.01
CA PHE A 267 -24.44 -16.46 -16.74
C PHE A 267 -25.49 -16.88 -15.73
N SER A 268 -25.20 -16.68 -14.45
CA SER A 268 -26.17 -16.77 -13.37
C SER A 268 -26.39 -15.40 -12.71
N ASP A 269 -27.64 -15.05 -12.46
CA ASP A 269 -28.00 -13.87 -11.68
C ASP A 269 -27.74 -14.09 -10.18
N VAL A 270 -28.04 -13.07 -9.35
CA VAL A 270 -27.87 -13.12 -7.88
C VAL A 270 -28.71 -14.21 -7.19
N ASN A 271 -29.77 -14.69 -7.83
CA ASN A 271 -30.64 -15.77 -7.34
C ASN A 271 -30.29 -17.13 -7.98
N ASN A 272 -29.16 -17.20 -8.68
CA ASN A 272 -28.68 -18.38 -9.41
C ASN A 272 -29.55 -18.79 -10.62
N ASN A 273 -30.40 -17.88 -11.13
CA ASN A 273 -31.13 -18.14 -12.37
C ASN A 273 -30.20 -17.97 -13.57
N PRO A 274 -30.24 -18.91 -14.54
CA PRO A 274 -29.43 -18.81 -15.73
C PRO A 274 -29.98 -17.74 -16.70
N PHE A 275 -29.08 -16.97 -17.31
CA PHE A 275 -29.38 -16.04 -18.40
C PHE A 275 -28.21 -15.93 -19.37
N ILE A 276 -28.48 -15.47 -20.58
CA ILE A 276 -27.45 -15.22 -21.58
C ILE A 276 -27.37 -13.73 -21.85
N PRO A 277 -26.33 -13.04 -21.33
CA PRO A 277 -26.15 -11.61 -21.60
C PRO A 277 -25.75 -11.39 -23.06
N LYS A 278 -26.13 -10.26 -23.63
CA LYS A 278 -25.72 -9.83 -24.97
C LYS A 278 -24.42 -9.04 -24.89
N VAL A 279 -23.66 -9.03 -25.98
CA VAL A 279 -22.53 -8.10 -26.10
C VAL A 279 -23.02 -6.67 -25.96
N GLY A 280 -22.40 -5.89 -25.07
CA GLY A 280 -22.82 -4.53 -24.71
C GLY A 280 -23.67 -4.44 -23.45
N ASP A 281 -24.19 -5.55 -22.91
CA ASP A 281 -24.90 -5.55 -21.62
C ASP A 281 -23.94 -5.14 -20.50
N ARG A 282 -24.48 -4.34 -19.55
CA ARG A 282 -23.72 -3.81 -18.41
C ARG A 282 -24.22 -4.44 -17.10
N LEU A 283 -23.37 -5.23 -16.50
CA LEU A 283 -23.63 -5.95 -15.25
C LEU A 283 -23.16 -5.10 -14.06
N ASN A 284 -23.97 -4.98 -13.03
CA ASN A 284 -23.70 -4.12 -11.87
C ASN A 284 -22.52 -4.63 -11.04
N LYS A 285 -21.68 -3.66 -10.60
CA LYS A 285 -20.59 -3.83 -9.67
C LYS A 285 -20.65 -2.66 -8.69
N GLU A 286 -21.41 -2.87 -7.62
CA GLU A 286 -21.76 -1.83 -6.67
C GLU A 286 -21.41 -2.29 -5.26
N LEU A 287 -20.52 -1.56 -4.59
CA LEU A 287 -20.08 -1.85 -3.24
C LEU A 287 -20.27 -0.64 -2.34
N PHE A 288 -20.69 -0.88 -1.10
CA PHE A 288 -20.84 0.11 -0.06
C PHE A 288 -20.11 -0.37 1.18
N GLY A 289 -19.36 0.50 1.80
CA GLY A 289 -18.56 0.14 2.96
C GLY A 289 -18.52 1.23 4.03
N GLY A 290 -18.17 0.80 5.23
CA GLY A 290 -17.91 1.66 6.38
C GLY A 290 -16.60 1.26 7.04
N GLU A 291 -15.92 2.21 7.68
CA GLU A 291 -14.63 2.01 8.34
C GLU A 291 -14.59 2.69 9.70
N LEU A 292 -13.85 2.09 10.61
CA LEU A 292 -13.60 2.62 11.95
C LEU A 292 -12.17 2.32 12.36
N GLN A 293 -11.45 3.35 12.82
CA GLN A 293 -10.16 3.20 13.47
C GLN A 293 -10.19 3.96 14.80
N ALA A 294 -9.76 3.32 15.86
CA ALA A 294 -9.61 3.93 17.17
C ALA A 294 -8.17 3.71 17.65
N TYR A 295 -7.53 4.77 18.12
CA TYR A 295 -6.17 4.78 18.62
C TYR A 295 -6.17 5.32 20.03
N TYR A 296 -5.63 4.56 20.96
CA TYR A 296 -5.57 4.93 22.36
C TYR A 296 -4.16 4.74 22.91
N ASP A 297 -3.60 5.81 23.49
CA ASP A 297 -2.27 5.77 24.10
C ASP A 297 -2.35 5.15 25.51
N PHE A 298 -2.52 3.83 25.54
CA PHE A 298 -2.54 3.04 26.76
C PHE A 298 -1.34 2.08 26.77
N LEU A 299 -0.45 2.25 27.75
CA LEU A 299 0.74 1.40 27.95
C LEU A 299 1.53 1.18 26.65
N GLY A 300 1.85 2.27 25.92
CA GLY A 300 2.63 2.24 24.70
C GLY A 300 1.83 2.19 23.40
N GLY A 301 0.50 2.29 23.48
CA GLY A 301 -0.38 2.39 22.32
C GLY A 301 -1.19 1.14 22.04
N LEU A 302 -2.43 1.38 21.69
CA LEU A 302 -3.46 0.41 21.36
C LEU A 302 -4.22 0.91 20.15
N SER A 303 -4.54 0.06 19.18
CA SER A 303 -5.48 0.42 18.12
C SER A 303 -6.48 -0.69 17.82
N LEU A 304 -7.70 -0.26 17.51
CA LEU A 304 -8.78 -1.08 16.99
C LEU A 304 -9.09 -0.56 15.58
N LYS A 305 -9.13 -1.45 14.59
CA LYS A 305 -9.38 -1.10 13.19
C LYS A 305 -10.38 -2.08 12.61
N GLY A 306 -11.30 -1.58 11.81
CA GLY A 306 -12.29 -2.41 11.14
C GLY A 306 -12.84 -1.76 9.90
N GLU A 307 -13.30 -2.60 8.98
CA GLU A 307 -13.96 -2.20 7.74
C GLU A 307 -15.06 -3.23 7.43
N TYR A 308 -16.18 -2.75 6.91
CA TYR A 308 -17.32 -3.56 6.45
C TYR A 308 -17.62 -3.19 5.01
N ILE A 309 -17.83 -4.16 4.15
CA ILE A 309 -18.21 -3.97 2.73
C ILE A 309 -19.33 -4.93 2.39
N ARG A 310 -20.32 -4.43 1.64
CA ARG A 310 -21.39 -5.24 1.03
C ARG A 310 -21.78 -4.70 -0.32
N GLY A 311 -22.34 -5.55 -1.17
CA GLY A 311 -22.88 -5.10 -2.45
C GLY A 311 -23.08 -6.20 -3.46
N THR A 312 -23.13 -5.80 -4.72
CA THR A 312 -23.26 -6.71 -5.87
C THR A 312 -21.94 -6.68 -6.66
N TYR A 313 -21.44 -7.83 -7.00
CA TYR A 313 -20.23 -7.98 -7.81
C TYR A 313 -20.51 -8.91 -9.00
N SER A 314 -20.29 -8.41 -10.20
CA SER A 314 -20.45 -9.19 -11.43
C SER A 314 -19.09 -9.63 -11.97
N GLY A 315 -18.95 -10.93 -12.21
CA GLY A 315 -17.84 -11.48 -12.98
C GLY A 315 -18.04 -11.20 -14.48
N THR A 316 -16.93 -11.23 -15.24
CA THR A 316 -16.96 -11.14 -16.69
C THR A 316 -16.31 -12.35 -17.30
N THR A 317 -16.55 -12.55 -18.61
CA THR A 317 -15.78 -13.49 -19.45
C THR A 317 -14.31 -13.06 -19.62
N ASN A 318 -13.94 -11.89 -19.16
CA ASN A 318 -12.57 -11.39 -19.23
C ASN A 318 -11.78 -11.95 -18.02
N ALA A 319 -11.05 -13.04 -18.25
CA ALA A 319 -10.30 -13.79 -17.23
C ALA A 319 -9.28 -12.92 -16.44
N ALA A 320 -8.85 -11.78 -16.98
CA ALA A 320 -7.92 -10.88 -16.31
C ALA A 320 -8.49 -10.17 -15.06
N GLN A 321 -9.81 -10.21 -14.87
CA GLN A 321 -10.49 -9.53 -13.76
C GLN A 321 -10.99 -10.47 -12.67
N VAL A 322 -10.81 -11.77 -12.83
CA VAL A 322 -11.41 -12.76 -11.93
C VAL A 322 -10.36 -13.31 -11.01
N ASN A 323 -10.53 -13.05 -9.72
CA ASN A 323 -9.90 -13.86 -8.69
C ASN A 323 -10.40 -15.30 -8.81
N SER A 324 -9.57 -16.29 -8.50
CA SER A 324 -9.91 -17.73 -8.52
C SER A 324 -11.15 -18.08 -7.69
N LEU A 325 -11.51 -17.25 -6.70
CA LEU A 325 -12.74 -17.40 -5.91
C LEU A 325 -14.02 -17.02 -6.67
N PHE A 326 -13.92 -16.22 -7.74
CA PHE A 326 -15.07 -15.84 -8.54
C PHE A 326 -15.11 -16.54 -9.89
N ASN A 327 -16.16 -17.28 -10.16
CA ASN A 327 -16.46 -17.70 -11.52
C ASN A 327 -16.82 -16.48 -12.36
N ALA A 328 -16.24 -16.40 -13.57
CA ALA A 328 -16.41 -15.27 -14.48
C ALA A 328 -17.87 -14.99 -14.87
N ASN A 329 -18.77 -15.94 -14.75
CA ASN A 329 -20.09 -15.90 -15.35
C ASN A 329 -21.21 -15.82 -14.31
N LYS A 330 -20.96 -15.19 -13.17
CA LYS A 330 -21.94 -15.13 -12.08
C LYS A 330 -22.00 -13.71 -11.48
N ILE A 331 -23.23 -13.22 -11.29
CA ILE A 331 -23.49 -12.02 -10.49
C ILE A 331 -23.72 -12.47 -9.06
N ARG A 332 -23.03 -11.87 -8.09
CA ARG A 332 -23.07 -12.25 -6.69
C ARG A 332 -23.43 -11.08 -5.80
N ASN A 333 -24.13 -11.35 -4.72
CA ASN A 333 -24.18 -10.45 -3.56
C ASN A 333 -23.01 -10.84 -2.64
N VAL A 334 -22.16 -9.89 -2.37
CA VAL A 334 -20.96 -10.07 -1.55
C VAL A 334 -21.11 -9.34 -0.22
N GLU A 335 -20.52 -9.89 0.82
CA GLU A 335 -20.44 -9.25 2.13
C GLU A 335 -19.14 -9.63 2.82
N GLY A 336 -18.55 -8.69 3.52
CA GLY A 336 -17.35 -8.98 4.32
C GLY A 336 -17.07 -7.88 5.33
N TYR A 337 -16.32 -8.27 6.36
CA TYR A 337 -15.83 -7.34 7.38
C TYR A 337 -14.57 -7.86 8.04
N TYR A 338 -13.85 -6.98 8.68
CA TYR A 338 -12.80 -7.38 9.61
C TYR A 338 -12.76 -6.47 10.82
N ILE A 339 -12.23 -7.03 11.90
CA ILE A 339 -11.84 -6.29 13.10
C ILE A 339 -10.41 -6.72 13.45
N SER A 340 -9.53 -5.75 13.65
CA SER A 340 -8.16 -5.98 14.07
C SER A 340 -7.83 -5.19 15.33
N PHE A 341 -7.15 -5.85 16.23
CA PHE A 341 -6.63 -5.29 17.47
C PHE A 341 -5.11 -5.31 17.45
N VAL A 342 -4.48 -4.18 17.73
CA VAL A 342 -3.04 -4.01 17.68
C VAL A 342 -2.56 -3.40 18.99
N LYS A 343 -1.61 -4.06 19.64
CA LYS A 343 -1.02 -3.62 20.91
C LYS A 343 0.48 -3.48 20.79
N ASN A 344 0.99 -2.28 21.05
CA ASN A 344 2.42 -2.08 21.21
C ASN A 344 2.87 -2.58 22.58
N ILE A 345 3.92 -3.38 22.60
CA ILE A 345 4.51 -3.97 23.81
C ILE A 345 5.92 -3.40 23.97
N GLY A 346 6.05 -2.43 24.85
CA GLY A 346 7.27 -1.62 24.96
C GLY A 346 7.49 -0.78 23.70
N LYS A 347 8.77 -0.54 23.34
CA LYS A 347 9.15 0.34 22.22
C LYS A 347 9.38 -0.39 20.90
N VAL A 348 9.61 -1.70 20.95
CA VAL A 348 10.14 -2.46 19.81
C VAL A 348 9.28 -3.67 19.42
N ASN A 349 8.21 -3.98 20.16
CA ASN A 349 7.34 -5.10 19.85
C ASN A 349 5.91 -4.62 19.60
N THR A 350 5.23 -5.30 18.68
CA THR A 350 3.79 -5.15 18.44
C THR A 350 3.17 -6.53 18.30
N ALA A 351 2.11 -6.79 19.05
CA ALA A 351 1.26 -7.96 18.89
C ALA A 351 -0.06 -7.55 18.26
N SER A 352 -0.55 -8.33 17.32
CA SER A 352 -1.75 -8.02 16.55
C SER A 352 -2.59 -9.27 16.36
N ILE A 353 -3.91 -9.10 16.42
CA ILE A 353 -4.89 -10.12 16.08
C ILE A 353 -5.93 -9.52 15.15
N ARG A 354 -6.35 -10.28 14.14
CA ARG A 354 -7.42 -9.91 13.22
C ARG A 354 -8.38 -11.08 13.04
N TYR A 355 -9.66 -10.77 13.09
CA TYR A 355 -10.71 -11.65 12.63
C TYR A 355 -11.34 -11.02 11.39
N ASP A 356 -11.34 -11.73 10.27
CA ASP A 356 -11.97 -11.28 9.03
C ASP A 356 -12.92 -12.35 8.48
N VAL A 357 -14.06 -11.87 7.96
CA VAL A 357 -15.11 -12.67 7.35
C VAL A 357 -15.31 -12.18 5.93
N PHE A 358 -15.38 -13.09 4.99
CA PHE A 358 -15.76 -12.78 3.63
C PHE A 358 -16.71 -13.84 3.08
N ASP A 359 -17.89 -13.39 2.68
CA ASP A 359 -18.88 -14.18 1.99
C ASP A 359 -18.99 -13.68 0.53
N PRO A 360 -18.40 -14.40 -0.42
CA PRO A 360 -18.41 -14.03 -1.83
C PRO A 360 -19.77 -14.23 -2.50
N ASN A 361 -20.74 -14.89 -1.84
CA ASN A 361 -22.06 -15.15 -2.40
C ASN A 361 -23.14 -15.40 -1.31
N THR A 362 -23.58 -14.35 -0.67
CA THR A 362 -24.51 -14.38 0.48
C THR A 362 -25.86 -15.06 0.20
N LYS A 363 -26.17 -15.38 -1.05
CA LYS A 363 -27.39 -16.10 -1.45
C LYS A 363 -27.21 -17.61 -1.48
N MET A 364 -25.97 -18.10 -1.39
CA MET A 364 -25.69 -19.52 -1.43
C MET A 364 -25.28 -19.99 -0.01
N SER A 365 -25.91 -21.05 0.47
CA SER A 365 -25.57 -21.67 1.75
C SER A 365 -25.95 -23.17 1.73
N GLY A 366 -25.28 -23.96 2.52
CA GLY A 366 -25.56 -25.39 2.70
C GLY A 366 -25.60 -26.15 1.38
N ASN A 367 -26.78 -26.65 1.00
CA ASN A 367 -26.97 -27.43 -0.23
C ASN A 367 -26.84 -26.63 -1.53
N ALA A 368 -26.94 -25.31 -1.47
CA ALA A 368 -26.83 -24.46 -2.65
C ALA A 368 -25.37 -24.13 -3.04
N ILE A 369 -24.42 -24.42 -2.16
CA ILE A 369 -22.99 -24.22 -2.43
C ILE A 369 -22.51 -25.24 -3.47
N THR A 370 -21.97 -24.76 -4.57
CA THR A 370 -21.52 -25.62 -5.69
C THR A 370 -20.02 -25.51 -5.98
N ASN A 371 -19.36 -24.47 -5.47
CA ASN A 371 -17.94 -24.22 -5.72
C ASN A 371 -17.34 -23.33 -4.61
N ALA A 372 -16.01 -23.17 -4.62
CA ALA A 372 -15.27 -22.36 -3.66
C ALA A 372 -15.70 -20.87 -3.61
N GLY A 373 -16.17 -20.33 -4.72
CA GLY A 373 -16.68 -18.95 -4.78
C GLY A 373 -18.06 -18.75 -4.18
N ASP A 374 -18.70 -19.80 -3.66
CA ASP A 374 -19.97 -19.75 -2.93
C ASP A 374 -19.77 -19.96 -1.41
N LEU A 375 -18.55 -20.28 -0.96
CA LEU A 375 -18.22 -20.53 0.44
C LEU A 375 -17.98 -19.23 1.20
N ARG A 376 -18.48 -19.13 2.40
CA ARG A 376 -18.07 -18.11 3.35
C ARG A 376 -16.76 -18.51 4.04
N TYR A 377 -15.84 -17.56 4.15
CA TYR A 377 -14.55 -17.71 4.80
C TYR A 377 -14.48 -16.87 6.06
N ASN A 378 -13.99 -17.46 7.15
CA ASN A 378 -13.75 -16.79 8.43
C ASN A 378 -12.25 -17.00 8.76
N ASN A 379 -11.49 -15.93 8.86
CA ASN A 379 -10.04 -16.04 9.04
C ASN A 379 -9.62 -15.43 10.37
N TRP A 380 -8.84 -16.16 11.13
CA TRP A 380 -8.08 -15.62 12.24
C TRP A 380 -6.65 -15.38 11.81
N THR A 381 -6.14 -14.19 12.08
CA THR A 381 -4.74 -13.84 11.78
C THR A 381 -4.08 -13.31 13.03
N TYR A 382 -2.94 -13.91 13.38
CA TYR A 382 -2.11 -13.52 14.51
C TYR A 382 -0.79 -13.00 13.95
N ALA A 383 -0.28 -11.88 14.47
CA ALA A 383 0.99 -11.35 14.07
C ALA A 383 1.77 -10.78 15.24
N TRP A 384 3.07 -10.97 15.19
CA TRP A 384 4.03 -10.33 16.06
C TRP A 384 5.07 -9.63 15.20
N GLN A 385 5.42 -8.39 15.59
CA GLN A 385 6.45 -7.60 14.91
C GLN A 385 7.52 -7.21 15.93
N TYR A 386 8.77 -7.29 15.51
CA TYR A 386 9.92 -6.77 16.24
C TYR A 386 10.61 -5.70 15.39
N PHE A 387 10.79 -4.52 15.94
CA PHE A 387 11.43 -3.38 15.29
C PHE A 387 12.88 -3.27 15.77
N PHE A 388 13.84 -3.56 14.89
CA PHE A 388 15.25 -3.31 15.17
C PHE A 388 15.52 -1.82 15.27
N ASN A 389 14.88 -1.05 14.40
CA ASN A 389 14.82 0.41 14.35
C ASN A 389 13.60 0.82 13.51
N ASP A 390 13.46 2.13 13.25
CA ASP A 390 12.35 2.66 12.44
C ASP A 390 12.31 2.13 11.00
N ASN A 391 13.41 1.61 10.49
CA ASN A 391 13.56 1.19 9.10
C ASN A 391 13.54 -0.34 8.92
N ILE A 392 13.86 -1.10 9.96
CA ILE A 392 14.01 -2.56 9.84
C ILE A 392 13.09 -3.25 10.85
N LYS A 393 12.24 -4.15 10.37
CA LYS A 393 11.38 -4.98 11.21
C LYS A 393 11.38 -6.44 10.78
N LEU A 394 11.21 -7.32 11.76
CA LEU A 394 10.86 -8.72 11.61
C LEU A 394 9.38 -8.89 11.91
N MET A 395 8.69 -9.74 11.16
CA MET A 395 7.29 -10.09 11.39
C MET A 395 7.13 -11.60 11.34
N ALA A 396 6.48 -12.16 12.34
CA ALA A 396 5.90 -13.50 12.29
C ALA A 396 4.38 -13.36 12.20
N CYS A 397 3.76 -14.03 11.24
CA CYS A 397 2.33 -13.96 11.00
C CYS A 397 1.77 -15.36 10.76
N TYR A 398 0.63 -15.68 11.38
CA TYR A 398 -0.06 -16.94 11.21
C TYR A 398 -1.51 -16.69 10.85
N VAL A 399 -1.96 -17.24 9.73
CA VAL A 399 -3.33 -17.13 9.22
C VAL A 399 -4.00 -18.48 9.32
N MET A 400 -5.18 -18.52 9.91
CA MET A 400 -6.05 -19.70 10.07
C MET A 400 -7.37 -19.42 9.35
N PRO A 401 -7.49 -19.77 8.06
CA PRO A 401 -8.78 -19.72 7.39
C PRO A 401 -9.69 -20.84 7.89
N ILE A 402 -10.98 -20.56 7.97
CA ILE A 402 -12.04 -21.52 8.29
C ILE A 402 -13.13 -21.35 7.26
N ASN A 403 -13.27 -22.30 6.36
CA ASN A 403 -14.28 -22.24 5.32
C ASN A 403 -15.64 -22.80 5.79
N GLU A 404 -16.73 -22.27 5.22
CA GLU A 404 -18.05 -22.85 5.33
C GLU A 404 -18.07 -24.26 4.72
N LYS A 405 -18.92 -25.14 5.29
CA LYS A 405 -19.05 -26.52 4.80
C LYS A 405 -20.23 -26.65 3.88
N SER A 406 -20.00 -27.17 2.69
CA SER A 406 -21.05 -27.50 1.72
C SER A 406 -21.60 -28.90 1.94
N GLN A 407 -22.88 -29.10 1.65
CA GLN A 407 -23.51 -30.42 1.64
C GLN A 407 -23.55 -31.04 0.24
N ASN A 408 -23.44 -30.24 -0.82
CA ASN A 408 -23.59 -30.69 -2.21
C ASN A 408 -22.35 -30.58 -3.08
N ALA A 409 -21.34 -29.86 -2.66
CA ALA A 409 -20.09 -29.76 -3.41
C ALA A 409 -19.31 -31.08 -3.31
N GLY A 410 -18.33 -31.27 -4.17
CA GLY A 410 -17.40 -32.39 -4.11
C GLY A 410 -16.82 -32.53 -2.68
N GLU A 411 -16.21 -33.66 -2.38
CA GLU A 411 -15.68 -33.96 -1.04
C GLU A 411 -14.80 -32.84 -0.48
N ASP A 412 -14.18 -32.12 -1.36
CA ASP A 412 -13.28 -31.01 -1.04
C ASP A 412 -13.90 -29.84 -0.28
N PHE A 413 -15.22 -29.63 -0.33
CA PHE A 413 -15.89 -28.53 0.36
C PHE A 413 -16.81 -28.97 1.49
N LYS A 414 -16.87 -30.29 1.79
CA LYS A 414 -17.65 -30.85 2.90
C LYS A 414 -16.98 -30.71 4.26
N ILE A 415 -15.68 -30.46 4.25
CA ILE A 415 -14.86 -30.31 5.45
C ILE A 415 -14.15 -28.96 5.41
N ASP A 416 -13.74 -28.50 6.56
CA ASP A 416 -12.79 -27.40 6.69
C ASP A 416 -11.42 -27.84 6.18
N LYS A 417 -10.76 -27.01 5.40
CA LYS A 417 -9.50 -27.33 4.76
C LYS A 417 -8.34 -27.10 5.70
N HIS A 418 -7.29 -27.92 5.56
CA HIS A 418 -5.99 -27.64 6.18
C HIS A 418 -5.25 -26.62 5.31
N ASP A 419 -5.49 -25.32 5.55
CA ASP A 419 -5.06 -24.22 4.70
C ASP A 419 -4.40 -23.07 5.48
N ASN A 420 -3.85 -23.37 6.65
CA ASN A 420 -3.14 -22.39 7.44
C ASN A 420 -1.86 -21.92 6.74
N ILE A 421 -1.47 -20.68 7.01
CA ILE A 421 -0.28 -20.07 6.42
C ILE A 421 0.56 -19.47 7.54
N PHE A 422 1.82 -19.87 7.61
CA PHE A 422 2.82 -19.23 8.46
C PHE A 422 3.76 -18.39 7.60
N THR A 423 3.95 -17.13 7.97
CA THR A 423 4.86 -16.19 7.28
C THR A 423 5.87 -15.63 8.26
N LEU A 424 7.15 -15.76 7.93
CA LEU A 424 8.23 -15.02 8.58
C LEU A 424 8.81 -14.01 7.59
N ARG A 425 8.71 -12.72 7.87
CA ARG A 425 9.07 -11.62 6.95
C ARG A 425 10.08 -10.68 7.58
N VAL A 426 11.13 -10.38 6.85
CA VAL A 426 12.03 -9.25 7.13
C VAL A 426 11.69 -8.13 6.18
N GLN A 427 11.56 -6.93 6.73
CA GLN A 427 11.36 -5.70 5.95
C GLN A 427 12.43 -4.69 6.28
N ALA A 428 13.02 -4.11 5.23
CA ALA A 428 13.87 -2.93 5.32
C ALA A 428 13.28 -1.81 4.45
N ARG A 429 13.25 -0.55 4.99
CA ARG A 429 12.79 0.64 4.27
C ARG A 429 13.83 1.76 4.31
N PHE A 430 13.80 2.65 3.34
CA PHE A 430 14.68 3.82 3.21
C PHE A 430 13.92 5.04 2.68
#